data_eec7632bb5265fac92f5e87eaf4c03cd
#
_entry.id   eec7632bb5265fac92f5e87eaf4c03cd
#
_cell.length_a   1.000
_cell.length_b   1.000
_cell.length_c   1.000
_cell.angle_alpha   90.00
_cell.angle_beta   90.00
_cell.angle_gamma   90.00
#
_symmetry.space_group_name_H-M   'P 1'
#
loop_
_entity.id
_entity.type
_entity.pdbx_description
1 polymer ?
#
loop_
_entity_poly.entity_id
_entity_poly.type
_entity_poly.pdbx_seq_one_letter_code
_entity_poly.pdbx_strand_id
1 'polypeptide(L)'
;MNAALQTPAITLQPVTRANWRMTLTLSVHAEQQRFVAGTSPPAAVALAKAYIQPQGLPVAPYAIYAEGVMVGYFNLVFDPDTTNGYWMYHFFIDQRYQGRGYGRAALAAIVALLRHDFPRCRSVSLMVHPENIAAQRLYGAAGFRPTGEVNEAEGGEPIYRLELVGC
;
A
#
# COMPACT_ATOMS: atom_id res chain seq x y z
N MET A 1 15.44 -31.42 0.99
CA MET A 1 14.25 -31.15 0.16
C MET A 1 13.85 -29.71 0.40
N ASN A 2 14.22 -28.81 -0.51
CA ASN A 2 13.80 -27.41 -0.46
C ASN A 2 12.30 -27.34 -0.83
N ALA A 3 11.43 -27.16 0.15
CA ALA A 3 10.12 -26.63 -0.12
C ALA A 3 10.34 -25.20 -0.67
N ALA A 4 10.22 -25.02 -1.96
CA ALA A 4 10.13 -23.71 -2.56
C ALA A 4 8.96 -23.01 -1.82
N LEU A 5 9.25 -21.95 -1.07
CA LEU A 5 8.25 -21.10 -0.45
C LEU A 5 7.38 -20.58 -1.60
N GLN A 6 6.25 -21.23 -1.82
CA GLN A 6 5.28 -20.77 -2.82
C GLN A 6 4.87 -19.35 -2.43
N THR A 7 5.03 -18.42 -3.35
CA THR A 7 4.56 -17.07 -3.15
C THR A 7 3.05 -17.14 -2.90
N PRO A 8 2.56 -16.61 -1.79
CA PRO A 8 1.14 -16.70 -1.46
C PRO A 8 0.30 -16.02 -2.56
N ALA A 9 -0.80 -16.66 -2.94
CA ALA A 9 -1.73 -16.10 -3.90
C ALA A 9 -2.47 -14.92 -3.27
N ILE A 10 -2.29 -13.72 -3.84
CA ILE A 10 -2.93 -12.48 -3.40
C ILE A 10 -3.97 -12.05 -4.43
N THR A 11 -5.14 -11.64 -3.94
CA THR A 11 -6.13 -10.90 -4.71
C THR A 11 -6.38 -9.53 -4.09
N LEU A 12 -6.57 -8.52 -4.94
CA LEU A 12 -6.90 -7.16 -4.53
C LEU A 12 -8.36 -6.91 -4.88
N GLN A 13 -9.12 -6.40 -3.91
CA GLN A 13 -10.53 -6.09 -4.12
C GLN A 13 -10.80 -4.66 -3.65
N PRO A 14 -11.56 -3.87 -4.42
CA PRO A 14 -12.01 -2.58 -3.92
C PRO A 14 -12.77 -2.72 -2.61
N VAL A 15 -12.56 -1.76 -1.71
CA VAL A 15 -13.38 -1.68 -0.50
C VAL A 15 -14.75 -1.13 -0.88
N THR A 16 -15.79 -1.86 -0.50
CA THR A 16 -17.20 -1.58 -0.83
C THR A 16 -18.07 -1.69 0.41
N ARG A 17 -19.37 -1.41 0.23
CA ARG A 17 -20.38 -1.63 1.29
C ARG A 17 -20.42 -3.07 1.82
N ALA A 18 -19.90 -4.04 1.06
CA ALA A 18 -19.94 -5.46 1.45
C ALA A 18 -18.78 -5.85 2.37
N ASN A 19 -17.62 -5.20 2.26
CA ASN A 19 -16.40 -5.63 2.97
C ASN A 19 -15.74 -4.57 3.86
N TRP A 20 -16.22 -3.31 3.86
CA TRP A 20 -15.58 -2.22 4.61
C TRP A 20 -15.43 -2.49 6.11
N ARG A 21 -16.43 -3.18 6.72
CA ARG A 21 -16.38 -3.50 8.15
C ARG A 21 -15.22 -4.42 8.50
N MET A 22 -14.87 -5.33 7.61
CA MET A 22 -13.74 -6.22 7.83
C MET A 22 -12.41 -5.46 7.85
N THR A 23 -12.27 -4.37 7.10
CA THR A 23 -11.05 -3.56 7.14
C THR A 23 -10.80 -2.99 8.53
N LEU A 24 -11.84 -2.71 9.31
CA LEU A 24 -11.75 -2.18 10.67
C LEU A 24 -11.30 -3.22 11.70
N THR A 25 -11.26 -4.49 11.34
CA THR A 25 -10.73 -5.57 12.19
C THR A 25 -9.23 -5.80 11.99
N LEU A 26 -8.65 -5.18 10.96
CA LEU A 26 -7.22 -5.25 10.67
C LEU A 26 -6.44 -4.34 11.64
N SER A 27 -5.30 -4.80 12.09
CA SER A 27 -4.41 -4.08 12.99
C SER A 27 -2.94 -4.32 12.66
N VAL A 28 -2.09 -3.43 13.11
CA VAL A 28 -0.64 -3.59 13.07
C VAL A 28 -0.11 -3.68 14.50
N HIS A 29 1.13 -4.13 14.66
CA HIS A 29 1.76 -4.11 15.97
C HIS A 29 1.82 -2.68 16.53
N ALA A 30 1.76 -2.53 17.85
CA ALA A 30 1.65 -1.22 18.49
C ALA A 30 2.77 -0.24 18.06
N GLU A 31 3.99 -0.73 17.93
CA GLU A 31 5.15 0.04 17.47
C GLU A 31 5.08 0.47 16.00
N GLN A 32 4.23 -0.18 15.19
CA GLN A 32 4.04 0.14 13.77
C GLN A 32 2.93 1.17 13.55
N GLN A 33 2.06 1.42 14.53
CA GLN A 33 0.90 2.32 14.36
C GLN A 33 1.33 3.71 13.90
N ARG A 34 2.42 4.24 14.43
CA ARG A 34 2.97 5.55 14.06
C ARG A 34 3.39 5.64 12.59
N PHE A 35 3.67 4.52 11.94
CA PHE A 35 4.09 4.47 10.54
C PHE A 35 2.93 4.36 9.55
N VAL A 36 1.75 3.96 10.00
CA VAL A 36 0.62 3.70 9.09
C VAL A 36 -0.44 4.78 9.20
N ALA A 37 -0.96 5.03 10.39
CA ALA A 37 -2.08 5.97 10.56
C ALA A 37 -2.07 6.70 11.90
N GLY A 38 -1.14 6.40 12.80
CA GLY A 38 -1.08 6.96 14.15
C GLY A 38 -2.21 6.53 15.09
N THR A 39 -3.21 5.82 14.59
CA THR A 39 -4.40 5.35 15.33
C THR A 39 -4.77 3.92 14.97
N SER A 40 -5.61 3.31 15.79
CA SER A 40 -6.16 1.97 15.55
C SER A 40 -7.70 2.02 15.51
N PRO A 41 -8.37 1.35 14.55
CA PRO A 41 -7.76 0.59 13.44
C PRO A 41 -7.21 1.53 12.34
N PRO A 42 -6.09 1.16 11.69
CA PRO A 42 -5.47 2.01 10.66
C PRO A 42 -6.40 2.31 9.49
N ALA A 43 -7.22 1.36 9.09
CA ALA A 43 -8.16 1.51 7.99
C ALA A 43 -9.25 2.58 8.27
N ALA A 44 -9.56 2.90 9.52
CA ALA A 44 -10.54 3.96 9.84
C ALA A 44 -10.07 5.33 9.32
N VAL A 45 -8.81 5.68 9.58
CA VAL A 45 -8.21 6.93 9.05
C VAL A 45 -8.08 6.87 7.54
N ALA A 46 -7.66 5.73 6.99
CA ALA A 46 -7.49 5.57 5.56
C ALA A 46 -8.82 5.70 4.79
N LEU A 47 -9.91 5.13 5.31
CA LEU A 47 -11.26 5.27 4.74
C LEU A 47 -11.80 6.70 4.88
N ALA A 48 -11.56 7.36 6.02
CA ALA A 48 -11.91 8.77 6.19
C ALA A 48 -11.20 9.65 5.15
N LYS A 49 -9.90 9.44 4.92
CA LYS A 49 -9.13 10.13 3.88
C LYS A 49 -9.65 9.81 2.47
N ALA A 50 -10.09 8.59 2.22
CA ALA A 50 -10.69 8.22 0.93
C ALA A 50 -11.99 8.98 0.66
N TYR A 51 -12.80 9.20 1.68
CA TYR A 51 -14.03 9.99 1.58
C TYR A 51 -13.75 11.49 1.45
N ILE A 52 -12.88 12.04 2.30
CA ILE A 52 -12.58 13.48 2.37
C ILE A 52 -11.72 13.94 1.20
N GLN A 53 -10.83 13.08 0.69
CA GLN A 53 -9.88 13.39 -0.39
C GLN A 53 -9.06 14.66 -0.08
N PRO A 54 -8.26 14.67 0.99
CA PRO A 54 -7.61 15.89 1.49
C PRO A 54 -6.65 16.55 0.47
N GLN A 55 -6.16 15.78 -0.52
CA GLN A 55 -5.34 16.30 -1.62
C GLN A 55 -6.17 16.74 -2.83
N GLY A 56 -7.51 16.64 -2.78
CA GLY A 56 -8.39 16.94 -3.91
C GLY A 56 -8.32 15.92 -5.06
N LEU A 57 -7.73 14.76 -4.83
CA LEU A 57 -7.55 13.70 -5.83
C LEU A 57 -8.42 12.48 -5.51
N PRO A 58 -8.82 11.71 -6.54
CA PRO A 58 -9.49 10.43 -6.33
C PRO A 58 -8.67 9.49 -5.47
N VAL A 59 -9.34 8.82 -4.55
CA VAL A 59 -8.75 7.78 -3.68
C VAL A 59 -9.53 6.50 -3.85
N ALA A 60 -8.84 5.43 -4.22
CA ALA A 60 -9.40 4.10 -4.34
C ALA A 60 -8.87 3.22 -3.19
N PRO A 61 -9.72 2.89 -2.20
CA PRO A 61 -9.33 1.97 -1.12
C PRO A 61 -9.44 0.52 -1.59
N TYR A 62 -8.41 -0.27 -1.30
CA TYR A 62 -8.33 -1.70 -1.62
C TYR A 62 -8.09 -2.55 -0.38
N ALA A 63 -8.77 -3.69 -0.33
CA ALA A 63 -8.50 -4.77 0.60
C ALA A 63 -7.62 -5.83 -0.07
N ILE A 64 -6.67 -6.36 0.69
CA ILE A 64 -5.73 -7.39 0.27
C ILE A 64 -6.21 -8.71 0.85
N TYR A 65 -6.43 -9.69 -0.02
CA TYR A 65 -6.88 -11.03 0.35
C TYR A 65 -5.83 -12.08 0.02
N ALA A 66 -5.71 -13.07 0.90
CA ALA A 66 -4.97 -14.30 0.67
C ALA A 66 -5.90 -15.48 0.99
N GLU A 67 -6.08 -16.38 0.03
CA GLU A 67 -6.94 -17.58 0.18
C GLU A 67 -8.35 -17.25 0.71
N GLY A 68 -8.92 -16.14 0.25
CA GLY A 68 -10.26 -15.70 0.67
C GLY A 68 -10.32 -14.98 2.03
N VAL A 69 -9.19 -14.82 2.71
CA VAL A 69 -9.09 -14.09 3.98
C VAL A 69 -8.53 -12.71 3.76
N MET A 70 -9.15 -11.68 4.33
CA MET A 70 -8.60 -10.31 4.29
C MET A 70 -7.37 -10.23 5.19
N VAL A 71 -6.22 -9.92 4.60
CA VAL A 71 -4.92 -9.89 5.29
C VAL A 71 -4.27 -8.50 5.32
N GLY A 72 -4.82 -7.52 4.61
CA GLY A 72 -4.24 -6.19 4.57
C GLY A 72 -5.08 -5.18 3.81
N TYR A 73 -4.52 -3.99 3.64
CA TYR A 73 -5.21 -2.83 3.09
C TYR A 73 -4.22 -1.85 2.45
N PHE A 74 -4.66 -1.07 1.48
CA PHE A 74 -3.99 0.14 1.00
C PHE A 74 -4.96 1.11 0.32
N ASN A 75 -4.57 2.39 0.24
CA ASN A 75 -5.19 3.39 -0.60
C ASN A 75 -4.33 3.64 -1.84
N LEU A 76 -4.96 3.67 -3.00
CA LEU A 76 -4.39 4.23 -4.22
C LEU A 76 -4.95 5.64 -4.41
N VAL A 77 -4.10 6.65 -4.37
CA VAL A 77 -4.43 8.04 -4.72
C VAL A 77 -3.86 8.31 -6.10
N PHE A 78 -4.64 8.89 -6.99
CA PHE A 78 -4.16 9.11 -8.36
C PHE A 78 -4.76 10.36 -8.99
N ASP A 79 -3.94 11.01 -9.80
CA ASP A 79 -4.39 12.07 -10.70
C ASP A 79 -4.63 11.45 -12.09
N PRO A 80 -5.91 11.36 -12.54
CA PRO A 80 -6.24 10.71 -13.80
C PRO A 80 -5.67 11.46 -15.03
N ASP A 81 -5.29 12.71 -14.86
CA ASP A 81 -4.78 13.57 -15.93
C ASP A 81 -3.26 13.48 -16.11
N THR A 82 -2.56 12.80 -15.20
CA THR A 82 -1.11 12.65 -15.23
C THR A 82 -0.67 11.20 -15.37
N THR A 83 0.62 11.01 -15.66
CA THR A 83 1.24 9.68 -15.72
C THR A 83 2.05 9.34 -14.46
N ASN A 84 2.38 10.34 -13.64
CA ASN A 84 3.25 10.22 -12.47
C ASN A 84 2.55 10.58 -11.16
N GLY A 85 1.26 10.92 -11.21
CA GLY A 85 0.46 11.32 -10.05
C GLY A 85 -0.19 10.16 -9.32
N TYR A 86 0.49 9.00 -9.23
CA TYR A 86 -0.01 7.81 -8.55
C TYR A 86 0.75 7.60 -7.25
N TRP A 87 -0.01 7.43 -6.16
CA TRP A 87 0.52 7.29 -4.82
C TRP A 87 -0.12 6.13 -4.08
N MET A 88 0.68 5.34 -3.38
CA MET A 88 0.21 4.31 -2.47
C MET A 88 0.33 4.82 -1.03
N TYR A 89 -0.81 4.88 -0.34
CA TYR A 89 -0.91 5.29 1.06
C TYR A 89 -1.47 4.18 1.92
N HIS A 90 -1.14 4.22 3.21
CA HIS A 90 -1.70 3.32 4.23
C HIS A 90 -1.58 1.84 3.86
N PHE A 91 -0.50 1.44 3.18
CA PHE A 91 -0.24 0.04 2.90
C PHE A 91 0.20 -0.67 4.17
N PHE A 92 -0.53 -1.72 4.54
CA PHE A 92 -0.14 -2.58 5.65
C PHE A 92 -0.71 -4.00 5.50
N ILE A 93 0.00 -4.94 6.13
CA ILE A 93 -0.48 -6.30 6.37
C ILE A 93 -0.85 -6.41 7.85
N ASP A 94 -1.98 -7.03 8.12
CA ASP A 94 -2.45 -7.29 9.49
C ASP A 94 -1.40 -8.06 10.30
N GLN A 95 -1.20 -7.68 11.55
CA GLN A 95 -0.17 -8.25 12.43
C GLN A 95 -0.22 -9.79 12.51
N ARG A 96 -1.41 -10.39 12.41
CA ARG A 96 -1.61 -11.85 12.45
C ARG A 96 -0.98 -12.57 11.25
N TYR A 97 -0.74 -11.85 10.16
CA TYR A 97 -0.29 -12.38 8.86
C TYR A 97 1.09 -11.87 8.45
N GLN A 98 1.71 -10.98 9.21
CA GLN A 98 3.07 -10.50 8.92
C GLN A 98 4.11 -11.62 9.02
N GLY A 99 5.28 -11.42 8.37
CA GLY A 99 6.38 -12.38 8.39
C GLY A 99 6.16 -13.64 7.53
N ARG A 100 5.09 -13.69 6.72
CA ARG A 100 4.73 -14.85 5.88
C ARG A 100 4.86 -14.58 4.38
N GLY A 101 5.48 -13.48 3.98
CA GLY A 101 5.66 -13.10 2.59
C GLY A 101 4.45 -12.38 1.96
N TYR A 102 3.36 -12.15 2.69
CA TYR A 102 2.16 -11.49 2.14
C TYR A 102 2.42 -10.06 1.69
N GLY A 103 3.25 -9.30 2.39
CA GLY A 103 3.59 -7.93 1.99
C GLY A 103 4.28 -7.88 0.63
N ARG A 104 5.24 -8.78 0.39
CA ARG A 104 5.93 -8.89 -0.89
C ARG A 104 4.99 -9.32 -2.02
N ALA A 105 4.15 -10.32 -1.77
CA ALA A 105 3.16 -10.79 -2.73
C ALA A 105 2.10 -9.71 -3.03
N ALA A 106 1.66 -8.97 -2.02
CA ALA A 106 0.73 -7.85 -2.19
C ALA A 106 1.32 -6.73 -3.06
N LEU A 107 2.57 -6.33 -2.85
CA LEU A 107 3.23 -5.33 -3.70
C LEU A 107 3.32 -5.80 -5.15
N ALA A 108 3.64 -7.06 -5.40
CA ALA A 108 3.64 -7.62 -6.76
C ALA A 108 2.25 -7.56 -7.40
N ALA A 109 1.19 -7.89 -6.62
CA ALA A 109 -0.19 -7.80 -7.10
C ALA A 109 -0.62 -6.34 -7.37
N ILE A 110 -0.20 -5.38 -6.54
CA ILE A 110 -0.45 -3.95 -6.75
C ILE A 110 0.23 -3.45 -8.03
N VAL A 111 1.46 -3.84 -8.29
CA VAL A 111 2.16 -3.50 -9.54
C VAL A 111 1.42 -4.08 -10.75
N ALA A 112 0.93 -5.31 -10.66
CA ALA A 112 0.13 -5.93 -11.71
C ALA A 112 -1.20 -5.20 -11.93
N LEU A 113 -1.90 -4.81 -10.86
CA LEU A 113 -3.12 -4.00 -10.90
C LEU A 113 -2.87 -2.66 -11.61
N LEU A 114 -1.80 -1.95 -11.24
CA LEU A 114 -1.46 -0.66 -11.84
C LEU A 114 -1.21 -0.78 -13.35
N ARG A 115 -0.49 -1.82 -13.77
CA ARG A 115 -0.21 -2.07 -15.21
C ARG A 115 -1.46 -2.43 -16.00
N HIS A 116 -2.38 -3.15 -15.38
CA HIS A 116 -3.59 -3.64 -16.07
C HIS A 116 -4.72 -2.59 -16.06
N ASP A 117 -5.05 -2.05 -14.88
CA ASP A 117 -6.24 -1.22 -14.69
C ASP A 117 -5.95 0.29 -14.84
N PHE A 118 -4.67 0.67 -14.73
CA PHE A 118 -4.23 2.07 -14.83
C PHE A 118 -3.15 2.23 -15.90
N PRO A 119 -3.46 2.01 -17.19
CA PRO A 119 -2.45 1.94 -18.26
C PRO A 119 -1.71 3.26 -18.50
N ARG A 120 -2.20 4.38 -17.97
CA ARG A 120 -1.49 5.67 -17.99
C ARG A 120 -0.46 5.80 -16.88
N CYS A 121 -0.51 4.96 -15.85
CA CYS A 121 0.41 4.99 -14.72
C CYS A 121 1.82 4.58 -15.17
N ARG A 122 2.76 5.51 -15.14
CA ARG A 122 4.16 5.25 -15.47
C ARG A 122 5.04 5.09 -14.25
N SER A 123 4.63 5.64 -13.13
CA SER A 123 5.31 5.45 -11.86
C SER A 123 4.32 5.54 -10.70
N VAL A 124 4.64 4.88 -9.61
CA VAL A 124 3.92 4.98 -8.34
C VAL A 124 4.88 5.38 -7.24
N SER A 125 4.45 6.32 -6.42
CA SER A 125 5.22 6.83 -5.29
C SER A 125 4.60 6.44 -3.95
N LEU A 126 5.41 6.42 -2.93
CA LEU A 126 5.00 6.26 -1.54
C LEU A 126 5.95 7.03 -0.63
N MET A 127 5.54 7.22 0.60
CA MET A 127 6.40 7.76 1.65
C MET A 127 6.73 6.65 2.63
N VAL A 128 7.93 6.70 3.19
CA VAL A 128 8.34 5.76 4.22
C VAL A 128 9.12 6.47 5.32
N HIS A 129 8.65 6.28 6.55
CA HIS A 129 9.31 6.86 7.72
C HIS A 129 10.75 6.35 7.83
N PRO A 130 11.76 7.22 8.11
CA PRO A 130 13.18 6.82 8.17
C PRO A 130 13.47 5.70 9.16
N GLU A 131 12.69 5.58 10.23
CA GLU A 131 12.85 4.51 11.22
C GLU A 131 12.12 3.21 10.87
N ASN A 132 11.29 3.21 9.81
CA ASN A 132 10.59 2.00 9.36
C ASN A 132 11.49 1.16 8.44
N ILE A 133 12.51 0.56 9.02
CA ILE A 133 13.52 -0.22 8.29
C ILE A 133 12.91 -1.43 7.58
N ALA A 134 11.91 -2.06 8.20
CA ALA A 134 11.21 -3.20 7.59
C ALA A 134 10.51 -2.81 6.30
N ALA A 135 9.80 -1.68 6.27
CA ALA A 135 9.14 -1.15 5.08
C ALA A 135 10.16 -0.74 4.00
N GLN A 136 11.26 -0.09 4.40
CA GLN A 136 12.32 0.30 3.44
C GLN A 136 12.90 -0.92 2.71
N ARG A 137 13.15 -2.01 3.45
CA ARG A 137 13.63 -3.28 2.86
C ARG A 137 12.58 -3.90 1.94
N LEU A 138 11.33 -3.91 2.37
CA LEU A 138 10.22 -4.45 1.59
C LEU A 138 10.05 -3.69 0.26
N TYR A 139 9.98 -2.37 0.32
CA TYR A 139 9.83 -1.53 -0.87
C TYR A 139 11.07 -1.58 -1.77
N GLY A 140 12.27 -1.54 -1.20
CA GLY A 140 13.52 -1.68 -1.95
C GLY A 140 13.62 -3.01 -2.70
N ALA A 141 13.19 -4.12 -2.08
CA ALA A 141 13.12 -5.42 -2.72
C ALA A 141 12.06 -5.49 -3.84
N ALA A 142 11.00 -4.70 -3.76
CA ALA A 142 9.99 -4.56 -4.80
C ALA A 142 10.39 -3.59 -5.94
N GLY A 143 11.55 -2.96 -5.84
CA GLY A 143 12.10 -2.07 -6.87
C GLY A 143 11.90 -0.58 -6.63
N PHE A 144 11.25 -0.19 -5.55
CA PHE A 144 11.18 1.23 -5.18
C PHE A 144 12.54 1.78 -4.82
N ARG A 145 12.79 3.02 -5.20
CA ARG A 145 14.06 3.72 -4.91
C ARG A 145 13.76 5.10 -4.31
N PRO A 146 14.59 5.56 -3.35
CA PRO A 146 14.46 6.92 -2.82
C PRO A 146 14.67 7.92 -3.95
N THR A 147 13.84 8.96 -3.99
CA THR A 147 13.94 10.04 -5.00
C THR A 147 14.91 11.13 -4.58
N GLY A 148 15.27 11.22 -3.32
CA GLY A 148 15.99 12.34 -2.72
C GLY A 148 15.07 13.48 -2.25
N GLU A 149 13.77 13.38 -2.53
CA GLU A 149 12.76 14.34 -2.12
C GLU A 149 12.05 13.90 -0.85
N VAL A 150 11.47 14.85 -0.13
CA VAL A 150 10.61 14.64 1.04
C VAL A 150 9.25 15.27 0.81
N ASN A 151 8.21 14.74 1.45
CA ASN A 151 6.88 15.34 1.40
C ASN A 151 6.66 16.25 2.60
N GLU A 152 6.91 17.53 2.46
CA GLU A 152 6.77 18.53 3.53
C GLU A 152 5.33 18.64 4.04
N ALA A 153 4.34 18.42 3.18
CA ALA A 153 2.93 18.49 3.56
C ALA A 153 2.47 17.32 4.46
N GLU A 154 3.21 16.22 4.43
CA GLU A 154 2.90 14.98 5.16
C GLU A 154 4.01 14.63 6.18
N GLY A 155 4.61 15.66 6.80
CA GLY A 155 5.57 15.47 7.89
C GLY A 155 7.03 15.30 7.46
N GLY A 156 7.37 15.56 6.19
CA GLY A 156 8.75 15.53 5.70
C GLY A 156 9.30 14.13 5.50
N GLU A 157 8.44 13.13 5.31
CA GLU A 157 8.89 11.76 5.07
C GLU A 157 9.52 11.60 3.67
N PRO A 158 10.60 10.79 3.56
CA PRO A 158 11.23 10.49 2.27
C PRO A 158 10.29 9.85 1.27
N ILE A 159 10.37 10.31 0.03
CA ILE A 159 9.60 9.79 -1.10
C ILE A 159 10.40 8.69 -1.80
N TYR A 160 9.75 7.56 -1.98
CA TYR A 160 10.25 6.43 -2.78
C TYR A 160 9.36 6.28 -4.02
N ARG A 161 9.96 5.91 -5.14
CA ARG A 161 9.25 5.74 -6.42
C ARG A 161 9.64 4.44 -7.10
N LEU A 162 8.64 3.81 -7.71
CA LEU A 162 8.80 2.68 -8.61
C LEU A 162 8.39 3.11 -10.01
N GLU A 163 9.30 2.96 -10.96
CA GLU A 163 9.01 3.13 -12.39
C GLU A 163 8.34 1.86 -12.94
N LEU A 164 7.23 2.04 -13.64
CA LEU A 164 6.45 0.96 -14.23
C LEU A 164 6.71 0.77 -15.72
N VAL A 165 7.55 1.63 -16.30
CA VAL A 165 7.89 1.63 -17.73
C VAL A 165 9.06 0.72 -18.00
N GLY A 166 8.86 -0.21 -18.92
CA GLY A 166 9.94 -1.01 -19.50
C GLY A 166 9.73 -2.50 -19.34
N CYS A 167 8.93 -3.04 -20.17
CA CYS A 167 9.13 -4.33 -20.84
C CYS A 167 8.84 -4.15 -22.31
#